data_525da45eea5863e4423b7cb95e1ad31b
#
_entry.id   525da45eea5863e4423b7cb95e1ad31b
#
_cell.length_a   1.000
_cell.length_b   1.000
_cell.length_c   1.000
_cell.angle_alpha   90.00
_cell.angle_beta   90.00
_cell.angle_gamma   90.00
#
_symmetry.space_group_name_H-M   'P 1'
#
loop_
_entity.id
_entity.type
_entity.pdbx_description
1 polymer ?
#
loop_
_entity_poly.entity_id
_entity_poly.type
_entity_poly.pdbx_seq_one_letter_code
_entity_poly.pdbx_strand_id
1 'polypeptide(L)'
;MIHCIGDSHSAVFSGEETMQPCWPDPAANKLPYFKSYRIGPATAYQLATKQPIIESLINSLELTSEDYLMFCFGEVDIRAHLIKQSKIQNRPVEELVVECVERYVESLSVYKKYNIPIVVWGPIASWCDQKVYTGGPSFGTNLERNLITKAFNTTLELCCIKPQFEFITIFSEMLNDDGTTNGDFLDDWEGSHMHLSQRSMPTILQKFKSAGLIK
;
A
#
# COMPACT_ATOMS: atom_id res chain seq x y z
N MET A 1 3.20 18.24 3.73
CA MET A 1 2.19 17.23 4.14
C MET A 1 2.26 16.04 3.20
N ILE A 2 2.01 14.80 3.68
CA ILE A 2 1.97 13.60 2.84
C ILE A 2 0.50 13.15 2.69
N HIS A 3 -0.02 13.24 1.48
CA HIS A 3 -1.40 12.88 1.13
C HIS A 3 -1.43 11.41 0.70
N CYS A 4 -1.90 10.53 1.60
CA CYS A 4 -1.90 9.08 1.44
C CYS A 4 -3.19 8.63 0.73
N ILE A 5 -3.10 8.27 -0.54
CA ILE A 5 -4.22 7.83 -1.39
C ILE A 5 -4.15 6.32 -1.52
N GLY A 6 -5.19 5.61 -1.09
CA GLY A 6 -5.13 4.15 -1.11
C GLY A 6 -6.47 3.44 -0.95
N ASP A 7 -6.37 2.14 -0.82
CA ASP A 7 -7.45 1.27 -0.36
C ASP A 7 -7.53 1.28 1.18
N SER A 8 -8.05 0.22 1.80
CA SER A 8 -8.14 0.12 3.26
C SER A 8 -6.78 0.15 3.98
N HIS A 9 -5.69 -0.20 3.30
CA HIS A 9 -4.34 -0.21 3.88
C HIS A 9 -3.75 1.20 4.10
N SER A 10 -4.37 2.24 3.52
CA SER A 10 -4.01 3.63 3.83
C SER A 10 -4.49 4.10 5.22
N ALA A 11 -5.35 3.33 5.89
CA ALA A 11 -5.98 3.72 7.16
C ALA A 11 -4.96 4.02 8.28
N VAL A 12 -3.83 3.30 8.34
CA VAL A 12 -2.78 3.53 9.33
C VAL A 12 -2.29 4.98 9.35
N PHE A 13 -2.26 5.63 8.19
CA PHE A 13 -1.84 7.03 8.04
C PHE A 13 -2.87 8.05 8.51
N SER A 14 -4.08 7.62 8.87
CA SER A 14 -5.08 8.49 9.50
C SER A 14 -4.82 8.71 11.00
N GLY A 15 -4.07 7.82 11.65
CA GLY A 15 -3.89 7.79 13.10
C GLY A 15 -5.03 7.08 13.85
N GLU A 16 -5.89 6.35 13.14
CA GLU A 16 -6.99 5.58 13.70
C GLU A 16 -6.74 4.08 13.56
N GLU A 17 -7.33 3.28 14.45
CA GLU A 17 -7.32 1.81 14.42
C GLU A 17 -8.57 1.24 13.70
N THR A 18 -9.25 2.05 12.90
CA THR A 18 -10.48 1.64 12.21
C THR A 18 -10.43 1.97 10.73
N MET A 19 -11.21 1.23 9.94
CA MET A 19 -11.35 1.52 8.52
C MET A 19 -11.99 2.89 8.30
N GLN A 20 -11.30 3.74 7.55
CA GLN A 20 -11.79 5.07 7.26
C GLN A 20 -12.91 5.04 6.20
N PRO A 21 -13.84 5.99 6.21
CA PRO A 21 -14.83 6.14 5.15
C PRO A 21 -14.15 6.35 3.79
N CYS A 22 -14.87 6.04 2.71
CA CYS A 22 -14.37 6.34 1.37
C CYS A 22 -14.51 7.83 1.07
N TRP A 23 -13.51 8.42 0.45
CA TRP A 23 -13.63 9.76 -0.12
C TRP A 23 -14.83 9.82 -1.10
N PRO A 24 -15.66 10.88 -1.12
CA PRO A 24 -15.45 12.19 -0.48
C PRO A 24 -15.90 12.32 0.98
N ASP A 25 -16.36 11.26 1.63
CA ASP A 25 -16.73 11.36 3.04
C ASP A 25 -15.49 11.72 3.90
N PRO A 26 -15.64 12.55 4.93
CA PRO A 26 -14.53 13.01 5.73
C PRO A 26 -13.93 11.86 6.54
N ALA A 27 -12.62 11.64 6.40
CA ALA A 27 -11.84 10.72 7.21
C ALA A 27 -11.25 11.45 8.43
N ALA A 28 -11.10 10.75 9.56
CA ALA A 28 -10.28 11.24 10.67
C ALA A 28 -8.81 11.27 10.23
N ASN A 29 -8.11 12.37 10.54
CA ASN A 29 -6.69 12.54 10.25
C ASN A 29 -6.02 13.16 11.48
N LYS A 30 -5.45 12.31 12.34
CA LYS A 30 -4.88 12.70 13.65
C LYS A 30 -3.35 12.88 13.62
N LEU A 31 -2.69 12.38 12.59
CA LEU A 31 -1.23 12.42 12.49
C LEU A 31 -0.74 13.74 11.88
N PRO A 32 0.34 14.34 12.41
CA PRO A 32 0.79 15.67 11.97
C PRO A 32 1.41 15.70 10.57
N TYR A 33 1.87 14.55 10.05
CA TYR A 33 2.59 14.47 8.78
C TYR A 33 1.76 13.88 7.65
N PHE A 34 0.61 13.24 7.96
CA PHE A 34 -0.16 12.45 7.00
C PHE A 34 -1.62 12.89 6.95
N LYS A 35 -2.19 12.81 5.75
CA LYS A 35 -3.64 12.84 5.52
C LYS A 35 -4.03 11.65 4.67
N SER A 36 -4.87 10.77 5.21
CA SER A 36 -5.30 9.54 4.53
C SER A 36 -6.61 9.75 3.80
N TYR A 37 -6.66 9.25 2.56
CA TYR A 37 -7.83 9.27 1.69
C TYR A 37 -8.05 7.87 1.13
N ARG A 38 -9.06 7.18 1.65
CA ARG A 38 -9.45 5.89 1.13
C ARG A 38 -10.36 6.09 -0.08
N ILE A 39 -10.01 5.51 -1.24
CA ILE A 39 -10.79 5.61 -2.49
C ILE A 39 -11.67 4.38 -2.74
N GLY A 40 -11.83 3.51 -1.74
CA GLY A 40 -12.54 2.25 -1.83
C GLY A 40 -11.66 1.08 -2.24
N PRO A 41 -12.23 -0.12 -2.44
CA PRO A 41 -11.48 -1.28 -2.90
C PRO A 41 -10.83 -1.00 -4.26
N ALA A 42 -9.53 -1.20 -4.33
CA ALA A 42 -8.76 -1.02 -5.56
C ALA A 42 -7.54 -1.95 -5.56
N THR A 43 -7.13 -2.35 -6.76
CA THR A 43 -5.92 -3.12 -6.98
C THR A 43 -4.88 -2.25 -7.70
N ALA A 44 -3.60 -2.52 -7.48
CA ALA A 44 -2.52 -1.89 -8.22
C ALA A 44 -2.66 -2.18 -9.73
N TYR A 45 -3.01 -3.43 -10.08
CA TYR A 45 -3.21 -3.87 -11.47
C TYR A 45 -4.28 -3.08 -12.23
N GLN A 46 -5.36 -2.68 -11.56
CA GLN A 46 -6.47 -1.95 -12.19
C GLN A 46 -6.53 -0.48 -11.80
N LEU A 47 -5.45 0.09 -11.26
CA LEU A 47 -5.47 1.45 -10.71
C LEU A 47 -5.88 2.51 -11.77
N ALA A 48 -5.54 2.31 -13.03
CA ALA A 48 -5.97 3.18 -14.14
C ALA A 48 -7.50 3.40 -14.16
N THR A 49 -8.30 2.39 -13.76
CA THR A 49 -9.77 2.52 -13.70
C THR A 49 -10.24 3.47 -12.60
N LYS A 50 -9.38 3.77 -11.63
CA LYS A 50 -9.65 4.70 -10.52
C LYS A 50 -9.15 6.12 -10.80
N GLN A 51 -8.53 6.35 -11.95
CA GLN A 51 -7.99 7.66 -12.30
C GLN A 51 -8.99 8.81 -12.11
N PRO A 52 -10.26 8.72 -12.55
CA PRO A 52 -11.19 9.83 -12.40
C PRO A 52 -11.45 10.23 -10.94
N ILE A 53 -11.60 9.26 -10.04
CA ILE A 53 -11.82 9.55 -8.62
C ILE A 53 -10.55 10.10 -7.95
N ILE A 54 -9.37 9.59 -8.31
CA ILE A 54 -8.09 10.07 -7.78
C ILE A 54 -7.82 11.50 -8.26
N GLU A 55 -8.06 11.80 -9.54
CA GLU A 55 -7.92 13.17 -10.06
C GLU A 55 -8.89 14.14 -9.41
N SER A 56 -10.15 13.72 -9.20
CA SER A 56 -11.13 14.53 -8.49
C SER A 56 -10.68 14.82 -7.05
N LEU A 57 -10.15 13.82 -6.35
CA LEU A 57 -9.55 14.01 -5.03
C LEU A 57 -8.39 15.00 -5.09
N ILE A 58 -7.38 14.75 -5.94
CA ILE A 58 -6.18 15.62 -6.02
C ILE A 58 -6.58 17.06 -6.33
N ASN A 59 -7.51 17.27 -7.26
CA ASN A 59 -8.01 18.61 -7.61
C ASN A 59 -8.78 19.30 -6.49
N SER A 60 -9.28 18.55 -5.50
CA SER A 60 -9.94 19.12 -4.31
C SER A 60 -8.96 19.53 -3.20
N LEU A 61 -7.68 19.16 -3.32
CA LEU A 61 -6.65 19.46 -2.33
C LEU A 61 -5.97 20.80 -2.65
N GLU A 62 -5.68 21.55 -1.60
CA GLU A 62 -4.85 22.78 -1.69
C GLU A 62 -3.37 22.40 -1.58
N LEU A 63 -2.83 21.77 -2.65
CA LEU A 63 -1.45 21.27 -2.68
C LEU A 63 -0.43 22.39 -2.86
N THR A 64 0.70 22.25 -2.20
CA THR A 64 1.90 23.10 -2.34
C THR A 64 3.08 22.28 -2.83
N SER A 65 4.15 22.94 -3.25
CA SER A 65 5.39 22.26 -3.67
C SER A 65 6.12 21.51 -2.53
N GLU A 66 5.71 21.71 -1.28
CA GLU A 66 6.25 21.02 -0.10
C GLU A 66 5.45 19.75 0.26
N ASP A 67 4.37 19.47 -0.46
CA ASP A 67 3.52 18.32 -0.24
C ASP A 67 3.99 17.12 -1.06
N TYR A 68 3.52 15.92 -0.67
CA TYR A 68 3.78 14.66 -1.36
C TYR A 68 2.45 13.96 -1.64
N LEU A 69 2.33 13.32 -2.81
CA LEU A 69 1.25 12.37 -3.11
C LEU A 69 1.79 10.96 -2.87
N MET A 70 1.27 10.26 -1.87
CA MET A 70 1.65 8.89 -1.59
C MET A 70 0.56 7.93 -2.00
N PHE A 71 0.93 6.89 -2.76
CA PHE A 71 0.01 5.86 -3.23
C PHE A 71 0.24 4.54 -2.50
N CYS A 72 -0.86 3.96 -1.95
CA CYS A 72 -0.85 2.80 -1.07
C CYS A 72 -1.73 1.69 -1.65
N PHE A 73 -1.18 0.89 -2.60
CA PHE A 73 -1.88 -0.21 -3.27
C PHE A 73 -0.96 -1.43 -3.44
N GLY A 74 -1.54 -2.59 -3.76
CA GLY A 74 -0.83 -3.82 -4.09
C GLY A 74 -1.04 -4.98 -3.11
N GLU A 75 -1.45 -4.73 -1.87
CA GLU A 75 -1.75 -5.82 -0.93
C GLU A 75 -2.89 -6.72 -1.44
N VAL A 76 -3.97 -6.11 -1.94
CA VAL A 76 -5.11 -6.84 -2.49
C VAL A 76 -4.70 -7.69 -3.70
N ASP A 77 -3.79 -7.19 -4.54
CA ASP A 77 -3.25 -7.96 -5.68
C ASP A 77 -2.53 -9.21 -5.20
N ILE A 78 -1.66 -9.08 -4.21
CA ILE A 78 -0.85 -10.17 -3.66
C ILE A 78 -1.75 -11.22 -3.00
N ARG A 79 -2.59 -10.79 -2.08
CA ARG A 79 -3.43 -11.67 -1.27
C ARG A 79 -4.52 -12.37 -2.07
N ALA A 80 -5.21 -11.65 -2.95
CA ALA A 80 -6.43 -12.12 -3.57
C ALA A 80 -6.28 -12.52 -5.05
N HIS A 81 -5.23 -12.06 -5.74
CA HIS A 81 -5.19 -12.17 -7.19
C HIS A 81 -3.97 -12.91 -7.73
N LEU A 82 -2.75 -12.56 -7.38
CA LEU A 82 -1.53 -13.05 -8.07
C LEU A 82 -1.42 -14.58 -8.05
N ILE A 83 -1.53 -15.23 -6.89
CA ILE A 83 -1.47 -16.71 -6.80
C ILE A 83 -2.63 -17.35 -7.56
N LYS A 84 -3.83 -16.80 -7.44
CA LYS A 84 -5.02 -17.28 -8.15
C LYS A 84 -4.83 -17.19 -9.66
N GLN A 85 -4.37 -16.05 -10.16
CA GLN A 85 -4.17 -15.80 -11.58
C GLN A 85 -3.04 -16.66 -12.16
N SER A 86 -1.95 -16.87 -11.41
CA SER A 86 -0.88 -17.79 -11.78
C SER A 86 -1.43 -19.18 -12.09
N LYS A 87 -2.28 -19.70 -11.21
CA LYS A 87 -2.93 -21.03 -11.39
C LYS A 87 -3.89 -21.04 -12.59
N ILE A 88 -4.72 -20.00 -12.76
CA ILE A 88 -5.72 -19.93 -13.86
C ILE A 88 -5.02 -19.82 -15.22
N GLN A 89 -3.96 -18.99 -15.30
CA GLN A 89 -3.26 -18.72 -16.55
C GLN A 89 -2.14 -19.72 -16.84
N ASN A 90 -1.82 -20.60 -15.90
CA ASN A 90 -0.66 -21.50 -15.94
C ASN A 90 0.64 -20.74 -16.26
N ARG A 91 0.86 -19.62 -15.55
CA ARG A 91 2.03 -18.74 -15.67
C ARG A 91 2.77 -18.64 -14.34
N PRO A 92 4.11 -18.51 -14.33
CA PRO A 92 4.86 -18.18 -13.12
C PRO A 92 4.31 -16.93 -12.42
N VAL A 93 4.19 -16.97 -11.10
CA VAL A 93 3.66 -15.82 -10.34
C VAL A 93 4.57 -14.60 -10.45
N GLU A 94 5.87 -14.81 -10.62
CA GLU A 94 6.89 -13.78 -10.80
C GLU A 94 6.64 -12.94 -12.06
N GLU A 95 6.20 -13.56 -13.15
CA GLU A 95 5.82 -12.82 -14.36
C GLU A 95 4.60 -11.92 -14.13
N LEU A 96 3.62 -12.42 -13.38
CA LEU A 96 2.42 -11.65 -13.04
C LEU A 96 2.74 -10.50 -12.07
N VAL A 97 3.72 -10.69 -11.18
CA VAL A 97 4.24 -9.61 -10.31
C VAL A 97 4.83 -8.50 -11.16
N VAL A 98 5.71 -8.83 -12.11
CA VAL A 98 6.32 -7.82 -12.99
C VAL A 98 5.25 -7.07 -13.77
N GLU A 99 4.32 -7.79 -14.43
CA GLU A 99 3.21 -7.19 -15.18
C GLU A 99 2.35 -6.25 -14.30
N CYS A 100 2.02 -6.68 -13.08
CA CYS A 100 1.22 -5.89 -12.15
C CYS A 100 1.95 -4.60 -11.74
N VAL A 101 3.23 -4.70 -11.41
CA VAL A 101 4.05 -3.56 -10.97
C VAL A 101 4.25 -2.55 -12.10
N GLU A 102 4.55 -3.01 -13.32
CA GLU A 102 4.72 -2.13 -14.48
C GLU A 102 3.44 -1.33 -14.75
N ARG A 103 2.27 -1.99 -14.76
CA ARG A 103 0.97 -1.33 -14.91
C ARG A 103 0.68 -0.34 -13.78
N TYR A 104 1.05 -0.69 -12.56
CA TYR A 104 0.91 0.20 -11.41
C TYR A 104 1.72 1.48 -11.58
N VAL A 105 3.01 1.36 -11.85
CA VAL A 105 3.92 2.52 -12.03
C VAL A 105 3.52 3.36 -13.24
N GLU A 106 3.07 2.73 -14.33
CA GLU A 106 2.52 3.45 -15.48
C GLU A 106 1.28 4.27 -15.09
N SER A 107 0.36 3.65 -14.34
CA SER A 107 -0.84 4.34 -13.83
C SER A 107 -0.50 5.52 -12.91
N LEU A 108 0.57 5.42 -12.11
CA LEU A 108 1.03 6.52 -11.26
C LEU A 108 1.66 7.66 -12.05
N SER A 109 2.28 7.35 -13.20
CA SER A 109 3.02 8.34 -14.00
C SER A 109 2.13 9.47 -14.54
N VAL A 110 0.81 9.23 -14.67
CA VAL A 110 -0.15 10.26 -15.10
C VAL A 110 -0.29 11.41 -14.10
N TYR A 111 0.02 11.18 -12.82
CA TYR A 111 -0.08 12.19 -11.76
C TYR A 111 1.14 13.13 -11.70
N LYS A 112 2.22 12.85 -12.44
CA LYS A 112 3.35 13.79 -12.57
C LYS A 112 2.94 15.17 -13.11
N LYS A 113 1.80 15.24 -13.81
CA LYS A 113 1.23 16.51 -14.30
C LYS A 113 0.92 17.53 -13.20
N TYR A 114 0.79 17.10 -11.95
CA TYR A 114 0.53 17.97 -10.81
C TYR A 114 1.81 18.65 -10.27
N ASN A 115 3.00 18.23 -10.72
CA ASN A 115 4.31 18.72 -10.24
C ASN A 115 4.51 18.57 -8.73
N ILE A 116 3.86 17.60 -8.11
CA ILE A 116 4.02 17.22 -6.72
C ILE A 116 4.83 15.92 -6.67
N PRO A 117 5.86 15.81 -5.82
CA PRO A 117 6.63 14.57 -5.67
C PRO A 117 5.74 13.38 -5.31
N ILE A 118 6.00 12.24 -5.96
CA ILE A 118 5.24 11.00 -5.74
C ILE A 118 6.05 10.06 -4.85
N VAL A 119 5.38 9.55 -3.83
CA VAL A 119 5.85 8.48 -2.95
C VAL A 119 5.02 7.23 -3.23
N VAL A 120 5.65 6.08 -3.30
CA VAL A 120 4.98 4.78 -3.43
C VAL A 120 5.21 3.99 -2.16
N TRP A 121 4.13 3.72 -1.45
CA TRP A 121 4.14 2.85 -0.28
C TRP A 121 4.08 1.40 -0.72
N GLY A 122 5.13 0.64 -0.42
CA GLY A 122 5.20 -0.77 -0.77
C GLY A 122 4.21 -1.62 0.05
N PRO A 123 3.59 -2.65 -0.57
CA PRO A 123 2.74 -3.60 0.13
C PRO A 123 3.38 -4.17 1.39
N ILE A 124 2.57 -4.31 2.42
CA ILE A 124 2.96 -4.82 3.74
C ILE A 124 3.04 -6.34 3.77
N ALA A 125 3.66 -6.91 4.81
CA ALA A 125 3.63 -8.34 5.05
C ALA A 125 2.18 -8.80 5.28
N SER A 126 1.85 -9.99 4.76
CA SER A 126 0.50 -10.54 4.78
C SER A 126 0.09 -10.96 6.20
N TRP A 127 -1.22 -11.05 6.44
CA TRP A 127 -1.76 -11.57 7.71
C TRP A 127 -1.24 -12.97 8.06
N CYS A 128 -1.25 -13.31 9.36
CA CYS A 128 -0.78 -14.60 9.87
C CYS A 128 -1.83 -15.69 9.67
N ASP A 129 -1.45 -16.88 9.13
CA ASP A 129 -2.36 -18.01 8.92
C ASP A 129 -2.95 -18.59 10.22
N GLN A 130 -2.37 -18.26 11.37
CA GLN A 130 -2.83 -18.73 12.68
C GLN A 130 -4.07 -18.00 13.20
N LYS A 131 -4.49 -16.91 12.57
CA LYS A 131 -5.65 -16.11 12.96
C LYS A 131 -6.80 -16.32 11.97
N VAL A 132 -8.03 -16.33 12.48
CA VAL A 132 -9.22 -16.45 11.62
C VAL A 132 -9.33 -15.19 10.78
N TYR A 133 -9.31 -15.36 9.48
CA TYR A 133 -9.43 -14.27 8.52
C TYR A 133 -10.87 -14.17 8.00
N THR A 134 -11.50 -13.02 8.17
CA THR A 134 -12.88 -12.76 7.72
C THR A 134 -12.98 -11.71 6.61
N GLY A 135 -11.87 -11.12 6.18
CA GLY A 135 -11.83 -9.90 5.35
C GLY A 135 -11.83 -10.11 3.83
N GLY A 136 -12.25 -11.27 3.30
CA GLY A 136 -12.35 -11.50 1.85
C GLY A 136 -11.41 -12.59 1.31
N PRO A 137 -11.28 -12.75 -0.02
CA PRO A 137 -10.50 -13.85 -0.59
C PRO A 137 -9.01 -13.72 -0.30
N SER A 138 -8.39 -14.85 0.07
CA SER A 138 -6.94 -14.96 0.25
C SER A 138 -6.48 -16.31 -0.32
N PHE A 139 -5.32 -16.31 -1.00
CA PHE A 139 -4.74 -17.49 -1.63
C PHE A 139 -3.30 -17.70 -1.15
N GLY A 140 -2.91 -18.95 -0.97
CA GLY A 140 -1.60 -19.37 -0.47
C GLY A 140 -1.45 -19.20 1.05
N THR A 141 -0.32 -19.67 1.56
CA THR A 141 0.11 -19.55 2.96
C THR A 141 0.68 -18.15 3.23
N ASN A 142 0.82 -17.78 4.51
CA ASN A 142 1.50 -16.54 4.92
C ASN A 142 2.89 -16.43 4.27
N LEU A 143 3.69 -17.50 4.34
CA LEU A 143 5.04 -17.52 3.76
C LEU A 143 5.03 -17.32 2.24
N GLU A 144 4.14 -18.01 1.52
CA GLU A 144 4.02 -17.82 0.06
C GLU A 144 3.65 -16.39 -0.30
N ARG A 145 2.70 -15.79 0.41
CA ARG A 145 2.31 -14.39 0.20
C ARG A 145 3.46 -13.43 0.52
N ASN A 146 4.23 -13.68 1.59
CA ASN A 146 5.38 -12.85 1.94
C ASN A 146 6.51 -12.95 0.91
N LEU A 147 6.75 -14.12 0.33
CA LEU A 147 7.71 -14.26 -0.79
C LEU A 147 7.26 -13.44 -2.01
N ILE A 148 5.98 -13.47 -2.34
CA ILE A 148 5.42 -12.66 -3.43
C ILE A 148 5.47 -11.16 -3.09
N THR A 149 5.17 -10.78 -1.86
CA THR A 149 5.29 -9.38 -1.40
C THR A 149 6.73 -8.89 -1.53
N LYS A 150 7.70 -9.72 -1.16
CA LYS A 150 9.13 -9.39 -1.33
C LYS A 150 9.47 -9.17 -2.81
N ALA A 151 9.05 -10.07 -3.69
CA ALA A 151 9.28 -9.94 -5.13
C ALA A 151 8.59 -8.68 -5.67
N PHE A 152 7.34 -8.41 -5.26
CA PHE A 152 6.59 -7.23 -5.65
C PHE A 152 7.29 -5.94 -5.22
N ASN A 153 7.68 -5.83 -3.96
CA ASN A 153 8.38 -4.66 -3.43
C ASN A 153 9.74 -4.43 -4.12
N THR A 154 10.51 -5.51 -4.35
CA THR A 154 11.80 -5.40 -5.07
C THR A 154 11.60 -4.90 -6.50
N THR A 155 10.61 -5.44 -7.22
CA THR A 155 10.28 -5.01 -8.59
C THR A 155 9.77 -3.57 -8.59
N LEU A 156 8.93 -3.21 -7.63
CA LEU A 156 8.33 -1.86 -7.51
C LEU A 156 9.40 -0.80 -7.24
N GLU A 157 10.34 -1.07 -6.34
CA GLU A 157 11.48 -0.19 -6.07
C GLU A 157 12.28 0.08 -7.34
N LEU A 158 12.63 -0.97 -8.10
CA LEU A 158 13.35 -0.83 -9.38
C LEU A 158 12.54 -0.03 -10.42
N CYS A 159 11.24 -0.28 -10.52
CA CYS A 159 10.39 0.44 -11.46
C CYS A 159 10.16 1.91 -11.07
N CYS A 160 10.32 2.28 -9.80
CA CYS A 160 10.23 3.65 -9.31
C CYS A 160 11.43 4.53 -9.72
N ILE A 161 12.58 3.94 -10.05
CA ILE A 161 13.82 4.68 -10.38
C ILE A 161 13.62 5.60 -11.60
N LYS A 162 13.13 5.04 -12.71
CA LYS A 162 13.00 5.79 -13.98
C LYS A 162 12.05 6.98 -13.89
N PRO A 163 10.84 6.85 -13.31
CA PRO A 163 9.95 7.97 -13.12
C PRO A 163 10.36 8.90 -11.95
N GLN A 164 11.39 8.57 -11.19
CA GLN A 164 11.87 9.30 -10.01
C GLN A 164 10.79 9.39 -8.92
N PHE A 165 10.18 8.24 -8.62
CA PHE A 165 9.27 8.10 -7.46
C PHE A 165 10.08 7.65 -6.24
N GLU A 166 9.76 8.21 -5.08
CA GLU A 166 10.30 7.72 -3.81
C GLU A 166 9.59 6.42 -3.43
N PHE A 167 10.35 5.38 -3.12
CA PHE A 167 9.81 4.11 -2.67
C PHE A 167 10.06 3.91 -1.18
N ILE A 168 9.01 3.66 -0.40
CA ILE A 168 9.08 3.44 1.05
C ILE A 168 8.33 2.16 1.41
N THR A 169 8.93 1.32 2.22
CA THR A 169 8.30 0.12 2.77
C THR A 169 8.83 -0.20 4.17
N ILE A 170 8.03 -0.87 4.98
CA ILE A 170 8.42 -1.48 6.26
C ILE A 170 8.32 -3.01 6.20
N PHE A 171 8.21 -3.57 5.00
CA PHE A 171 7.97 -5.01 4.82
C PHE A 171 8.97 -5.88 5.57
N SER A 172 10.26 -5.57 5.46
CA SER A 172 11.32 -6.34 6.11
C SER A 172 11.27 -6.28 7.64
N GLU A 173 10.85 -5.16 8.19
CA GLU A 173 10.71 -4.96 9.63
C GLU A 173 9.52 -5.74 10.21
N MET A 174 8.58 -6.12 9.35
CA MET A 174 7.39 -6.88 9.74
C MET A 174 7.62 -8.39 9.75
N LEU A 175 8.79 -8.89 9.36
CA LEU A 175 9.05 -10.31 9.27
C LEU A 175 9.72 -10.86 10.52
N ASN A 176 9.34 -12.08 10.90
CA ASN A 176 10.10 -12.95 11.79
C ASN A 176 11.31 -13.55 11.05
N ASP A 177 12.23 -14.17 11.78
CA ASP A 177 13.44 -14.80 11.22
C ASP A 177 13.12 -15.92 10.21
N ASP A 178 11.97 -16.56 10.35
CA ASP A 178 11.48 -17.62 9.45
C ASP A 178 10.74 -17.11 8.20
N GLY A 179 10.64 -15.79 8.04
CA GLY A 179 9.95 -15.13 6.94
C GLY A 179 8.43 -15.02 7.10
N THR A 180 7.88 -15.48 8.20
CA THR A 180 6.47 -15.26 8.54
C THR A 180 6.24 -13.85 9.07
N THR A 181 4.99 -13.40 9.09
CA THR A 181 4.65 -12.06 9.56
C THR A 181 4.65 -11.98 11.09
N ASN A 182 5.34 -11.00 11.62
CA ASN A 182 5.21 -10.60 13.03
C ASN A 182 3.85 -9.90 13.24
N GLY A 183 2.94 -10.57 13.93
CA GLY A 183 1.58 -10.09 14.17
C GLY A 183 1.49 -8.81 15.00
N ASP A 184 2.56 -8.38 15.68
CA ASP A 184 2.56 -7.14 16.48
C ASP A 184 2.41 -5.88 15.62
N PHE A 185 2.73 -5.96 14.34
CA PHE A 185 2.52 -4.87 13.39
C PHE A 185 1.07 -4.74 12.89
N LEU A 186 0.27 -5.79 13.05
CA LEU A 186 -1.06 -5.88 12.49
C LEU A 186 -2.14 -5.46 13.48
N ASP A 187 -3.24 -4.99 12.94
CA ASP A 187 -4.43 -4.59 13.71
C ASP A 187 -5.15 -5.80 14.34
N ASP A 188 -5.98 -5.50 15.36
CA ASP A 188 -6.87 -6.45 15.99
C ASP A 188 -8.36 -6.09 15.78
N TRP A 189 -8.66 -5.02 15.02
CA TRP A 189 -10.04 -4.56 14.84
C TRP A 189 -10.81 -5.47 13.89
N GLU A 190 -12.06 -5.75 14.25
CA GLU A 190 -12.98 -6.62 13.51
C GLU A 190 -12.42 -8.02 13.20
N GLY A 191 -11.36 -8.45 13.91
CA GLY A 191 -10.71 -9.74 13.69
C GLY A 191 -10.00 -9.86 12.34
N SER A 192 -9.73 -8.74 11.67
CA SER A 192 -9.17 -8.76 10.32
C SER A 192 -7.69 -9.12 10.29
N HIS A 193 -6.89 -8.62 11.23
CA HIS A 193 -5.44 -8.87 11.35
C HIS A 193 -4.66 -8.72 10.04
N MET A 194 -5.12 -7.82 9.17
CA MET A 194 -4.56 -7.66 7.83
C MET A 194 -4.08 -6.25 7.52
N HIS A 195 -4.49 -5.27 8.33
CA HIS A 195 -4.05 -3.89 8.21
C HIS A 195 -2.97 -3.58 9.23
N LEU A 196 -2.20 -2.53 9.00
CA LEU A 196 -1.25 -2.05 9.99
C LEU A 196 -1.97 -1.44 11.20
N SER A 197 -1.52 -1.84 12.39
CA SER A 197 -1.86 -1.19 13.65
C SER A 197 -1.06 0.12 13.82
N GLN A 198 -1.56 1.04 14.65
CA GLN A 198 -0.82 2.22 15.08
C GLN A 198 0.48 1.86 15.83
N ARG A 199 0.64 0.64 16.32
CA ARG A 199 1.90 0.12 16.87
C ARG A 199 3.04 0.13 15.85
N SER A 200 2.73 0.08 14.56
CA SER A 200 3.72 0.16 13.47
C SER A 200 4.21 1.59 13.21
N MET A 201 3.51 2.62 13.71
CA MET A 201 3.79 4.01 13.41
C MET A 201 5.22 4.47 13.77
N PRO A 202 5.83 4.06 14.91
CA PRO A 202 7.22 4.43 15.18
C PRO A 202 8.20 3.96 14.09
N THR A 203 8.04 2.72 13.58
CA THR A 203 8.84 2.17 12.48
C THR A 203 8.59 2.94 11.18
N ILE A 204 7.33 3.24 10.87
CA ILE A 204 6.95 4.04 9.70
C ILE A 204 7.63 5.41 9.76
N LEU A 205 7.46 6.14 10.86
CA LEU A 205 8.05 7.49 11.00
C LEU A 205 9.57 7.46 10.87
N GLN A 206 10.24 6.45 11.41
CA GLN A 206 11.68 6.28 11.25
C GLN A 206 12.08 6.14 9.77
N LYS A 207 11.34 5.34 8.98
CA LYS A 207 11.60 5.19 7.53
C LYS A 207 11.42 6.53 6.80
N PHE A 208 10.35 7.25 7.07
CA PHE A 208 10.10 8.55 6.43
C PHE A 208 11.14 9.60 6.81
N LYS A 209 11.60 9.61 8.07
CA LYS A 209 12.72 10.47 8.51
C LYS A 209 14.02 10.11 7.81
N SER A 210 14.36 8.82 7.73
CA SER A 210 15.56 8.35 7.07
C SER A 210 15.58 8.68 5.57
N ALA A 211 14.42 8.71 4.93
CA ALA A 211 14.25 9.15 3.55
C ALA A 211 14.19 10.68 3.37
N GLY A 212 14.22 11.46 4.47
CA GLY A 212 14.15 12.93 4.41
C GLY A 212 12.78 13.49 4.06
N LEU A 213 11.72 12.68 4.10
CA LEU A 213 10.36 13.09 3.74
C LEU A 213 9.62 13.79 4.89
N ILE A 214 10.04 13.58 6.12
CA ILE A 214 9.57 14.29 7.34
C ILE A 214 10.75 14.66 8.24
N LYS A 215 10.54 15.66 9.11
CA LYS A 215 11.56 16.16 10.07
C LYS A 215 11.48 15.45 11.43
#